data_54b7d838cd2d9a5006e6663e78f6e87e
#
_entry.id   54b7d838cd2d9a5006e6663e78f6e87e
#
_cell.length_a   1.000
_cell.length_b   1.000
_cell.length_c   1.000
_cell.angle_alpha   90.00
_cell.angle_beta   90.00
_cell.angle_gamma   90.00
#
_symmetry.space_group_name_H-M   'P 1'
#
loop_
_entity.id
_entity.type
_entity.pdbx_description
1 polymer ?
#
loop_
_entity_poly.entity_id
_entity_poly.type
_entity_poly.pdbx_seq_one_letter_code
_entity_poly.pdbx_strand_id
1 'polypeptide(L)'
;MRIHLTAAALVGLVGSGIPLGLAEKVTLIFCVLLVLFAEILNSALEQLVDLTIQQFDEKARLTKDAAAAAVLVLAIGTVVIFAALLVHNWRTISTHGPQIARQVALGVPLTLCLGGLLAARPKPRWLDAVLLAGASGFWAATLPRTQSWVFSALTFGLLVVAGASALRRHRVARSA
;
A
#
# COMPACT_ATOMS: atom_id res chain seq x y z
N MET A 1 -1.29 -7.85 4.90
CA MET A 1 -2.09 -6.74 4.33
C MET A 1 -1.55 -5.34 4.64
N ARG A 2 -1.25 -4.96 5.87
CA ARG A 2 -0.84 -3.58 6.23
C ARG A 2 0.50 -3.17 5.63
N ILE A 3 1.50 -4.04 5.69
CA ILE A 3 2.83 -3.79 5.15
C ILE A 3 2.74 -3.56 3.64
N HIS A 4 1.99 -4.40 2.92
CA HIS A 4 1.83 -4.28 1.46
C HIS A 4 1.07 -3.01 1.05
N LEU A 5 0.04 -2.59 1.82
CA LEU A 5 -0.64 -1.31 1.59
C LEU A 5 0.29 -0.10 1.81
N THR A 6 1.14 -0.15 2.86
CA THR A 6 2.13 0.91 3.11
C THR A 6 3.21 0.94 2.02
N ALA A 7 3.69 -0.23 1.59
CA ALA A 7 4.64 -0.35 0.49
C ALA A 7 4.03 0.15 -0.84
N ALA A 8 2.77 -0.19 -1.11
CA ALA A 8 2.02 0.29 -2.27
C ALA A 8 1.91 1.83 -2.30
N ALA A 9 1.62 2.43 -1.15
CA ALA A 9 1.60 3.89 -1.01
C ALA A 9 2.98 4.50 -1.28
N LEU A 10 4.05 3.89 -0.77
CA LEU A 10 5.43 4.36 -1.01
C LEU A 10 5.80 4.28 -2.49
N VAL A 11 5.49 3.16 -3.16
CA VAL A 11 5.70 3.01 -4.62
C VAL A 11 4.93 4.07 -5.40
N GLY A 12 3.66 4.30 -5.03
CA GLY A 12 2.83 5.33 -5.65
C GLY A 12 3.41 6.73 -5.48
N LEU A 13 3.95 7.05 -4.31
CA LEU A 13 4.56 8.35 -4.01
C LEU A 13 5.88 8.56 -4.76
N VAL A 14 6.79 7.59 -4.73
CA VAL A 14 8.04 7.66 -5.48
C VAL A 14 7.75 7.75 -6.98
N GLY A 15 6.85 6.91 -7.49
CA GLY A 15 6.44 6.91 -8.89
C GLY A 15 5.78 8.23 -9.33
N SER A 16 5.07 8.93 -8.43
CA SER A 16 4.47 10.23 -8.73
C SER A 16 5.50 11.37 -8.91
N GLY A 17 6.69 11.21 -8.34
CA GLY A 17 7.78 12.18 -8.45
C GLY A 17 8.71 11.98 -9.66
N ILE A 18 8.62 10.83 -10.34
CA ILE A 18 9.48 10.49 -11.46
C ILE A 18 8.69 10.60 -12.77
N PRO A 19 9.20 11.27 -13.81
CA PRO A 19 8.55 11.36 -15.12
C PRO A 19 8.70 10.04 -15.92
N LEU A 20 8.02 8.98 -15.44
CA LEU A 20 8.00 7.66 -16.06
C LEU A 20 7.17 7.64 -17.34
N GLY A 21 7.53 6.76 -18.28
CA GLY A 21 6.72 6.44 -19.45
C GLY A 21 5.39 5.74 -19.10
N LEU A 22 4.45 5.74 -20.02
CA LEU A 22 3.13 5.14 -19.78
C LEU A 22 3.22 3.65 -19.44
N ALA A 23 4.04 2.89 -20.19
CA ALA A 23 4.24 1.46 -19.95
C ALA A 23 4.80 1.18 -18.56
N GLU A 24 5.78 1.97 -18.11
CA GLU A 24 6.38 1.85 -16.78
C GLU A 24 5.37 2.14 -15.66
N LYS A 25 4.54 3.18 -15.84
CA LYS A 25 3.46 3.51 -14.89
C LYS A 25 2.46 2.37 -14.78
N VAL A 26 1.99 1.85 -15.92
CA VAL A 26 1.04 0.74 -15.97
C VAL A 26 1.64 -0.51 -15.32
N THR A 27 2.90 -0.84 -15.63
CA THR A 27 3.60 -1.98 -15.04
C THR A 27 3.67 -1.88 -13.51
N LEU A 28 4.09 -0.74 -12.97
CA LEU A 28 4.18 -0.55 -11.51
C LEU A 28 2.82 -0.65 -10.83
N ILE A 29 1.79 -0.03 -11.40
CA ILE A 29 0.43 -0.10 -10.85
C ILE A 29 -0.08 -1.53 -10.87
N PHE A 30 0.14 -2.25 -11.98
CA PHE A 30 -0.27 -3.64 -12.10
C PHE A 30 0.43 -4.54 -11.08
N CYS A 31 1.74 -4.36 -10.88
CA CYS A 31 2.50 -5.06 -9.84
C CYS A 31 1.91 -4.81 -8.43
N VAL A 32 1.64 -3.55 -8.09
CA VAL A 32 1.03 -3.19 -6.80
C VAL A 32 -0.33 -3.84 -6.63
N LEU A 33 -1.19 -3.77 -7.65
CA LEU A 33 -2.53 -4.36 -7.61
C LEU A 33 -2.49 -5.88 -7.47
N LEU A 34 -1.55 -6.56 -8.14
CA LEU A 34 -1.36 -8.02 -8.03
C LEU A 34 -0.96 -8.43 -6.61
N VAL A 35 -0.01 -7.72 -5.99
CA VAL A 35 0.39 -8.00 -4.60
C VAL A 35 -0.77 -7.80 -3.65
N LEU A 36 -1.53 -6.71 -3.80
CA LEU A 36 -2.70 -6.44 -2.95
C LEU A 36 -3.80 -7.47 -3.17
N PHE A 37 -4.04 -7.90 -4.40
CA PHE A 37 -5.00 -8.93 -4.73
C PHE A 37 -4.61 -10.28 -4.10
N ALA A 38 -3.35 -10.70 -4.25
CA ALA A 38 -2.85 -11.92 -3.63
C ALA A 38 -2.96 -11.89 -2.10
N GLU A 39 -2.69 -10.75 -1.47
CA GLU A 39 -2.82 -10.56 -0.02
C GLU A 39 -4.29 -10.66 0.45
N ILE A 40 -5.23 -10.15 -0.34
CA ILE A 40 -6.67 -10.30 -0.06
C ILE A 40 -7.07 -11.78 -0.15
N LEU A 41 -6.62 -12.48 -1.20
CA LEU A 41 -6.88 -13.91 -1.37
C LEU A 41 -6.25 -14.74 -0.24
N ASN A 42 -5.00 -14.46 0.13
CA ASN A 42 -4.35 -15.11 1.26
C ASN A 42 -5.17 -14.95 2.54
N SER A 43 -5.59 -13.71 2.84
CA SER A 43 -6.41 -13.42 4.03
C SER A 43 -7.77 -14.12 3.99
N ALA A 44 -8.39 -14.25 2.82
CA ALA A 44 -9.66 -14.96 2.66
C ALA A 44 -9.49 -16.48 2.83
N LEU A 45 -8.41 -17.05 2.28
CA LEU A 45 -8.09 -18.48 2.43
C LEU A 45 -7.76 -18.83 3.88
N GLU A 46 -6.99 -17.99 4.59
CA GLU A 46 -6.72 -18.18 6.02
C GLU A 46 -8.03 -18.22 6.81
N GLN A 47 -8.95 -17.28 6.59
CA GLN A 47 -10.25 -17.26 7.28
C GLN A 47 -11.11 -18.48 6.92
N LEU A 48 -11.12 -18.90 5.66
CA LEU A 48 -11.87 -20.08 5.23
C LEU A 48 -11.36 -21.35 5.91
N VAL A 49 -10.04 -21.53 5.94
CA VAL A 49 -9.42 -22.68 6.63
C VAL A 49 -9.74 -22.65 8.12
N ASP A 50 -9.65 -21.50 8.79
CA ASP A 50 -9.92 -21.36 10.22
C ASP A 50 -11.40 -21.61 10.58
N LEU A 51 -12.33 -21.32 9.65
CA LEU A 51 -13.75 -21.61 9.83
C LEU A 51 -14.09 -23.11 9.66
N THR A 52 -13.34 -23.82 8.81
CA THR A 52 -13.65 -25.20 8.44
C THR A 52 -12.90 -26.23 9.27
N ILE A 53 -11.71 -25.90 9.77
CA ILE A 53 -10.80 -26.82 10.44
C ILE A 53 -10.44 -26.28 11.82
N GLN A 54 -11.03 -26.89 12.86
CA GLN A 54 -10.82 -26.48 14.26
C GLN A 54 -9.68 -27.23 14.96
N GLN A 55 -9.17 -28.30 14.35
CA GLN A 55 -8.07 -29.11 14.87
C GLN A 55 -6.86 -28.99 13.94
N PHE A 56 -5.66 -29.34 14.44
CA PHE A 56 -4.47 -29.35 13.62
C PHE A 56 -4.62 -30.31 12.43
N ASP A 57 -4.47 -29.80 11.23
CA ASP A 57 -4.46 -30.55 9.98
C ASP A 57 -3.30 -30.09 9.10
N GLU A 58 -2.46 -31.04 8.67
CA GLU A 58 -1.27 -30.75 7.87
C GLU A 58 -1.61 -30.14 6.50
N LYS A 59 -2.72 -30.56 5.88
CA LYS A 59 -3.18 -30.00 4.60
C LYS A 59 -3.64 -28.54 4.75
N ALA A 60 -4.31 -28.24 5.88
CA ALA A 60 -4.69 -26.89 6.21
C ALA A 60 -3.48 -25.97 6.38
N ARG A 61 -2.43 -26.44 7.06
CA ARG A 61 -1.16 -25.73 7.20
C ARG A 61 -0.50 -25.49 5.84
N LEU A 62 -0.36 -26.52 5.03
CA LEU A 62 0.23 -26.42 3.69
C LEU A 62 -0.54 -25.45 2.78
N THR A 63 -1.87 -25.41 2.88
CA THR A 63 -2.71 -24.46 2.13
C THR A 63 -2.41 -23.03 2.51
N LYS A 64 -2.31 -22.71 3.81
CA LYS A 64 -1.95 -21.38 4.31
C LYS A 64 -0.54 -20.99 3.88
N ASP A 65 0.43 -21.91 4.02
CA ASP A 65 1.83 -21.69 3.63
C ASP A 65 1.94 -21.40 2.12
N ALA A 66 1.22 -22.13 1.28
CA ALA A 66 1.19 -21.92 -0.16
C ALA A 66 0.59 -20.55 -0.54
N ALA A 67 -0.49 -20.15 0.12
CA ALA A 67 -1.11 -18.85 -0.10
C ALA A 67 -0.17 -17.69 0.31
N ALA A 68 0.49 -17.80 1.46
CA ALA A 68 1.50 -16.84 1.91
C ALA A 68 2.71 -16.79 0.96
N ALA A 69 3.17 -17.94 0.46
CA ALA A 69 4.26 -18.02 -0.51
C ALA A 69 3.91 -17.31 -1.83
N ALA A 70 2.66 -17.40 -2.30
CA ALA A 70 2.21 -16.69 -3.51
C ALA A 70 2.31 -15.16 -3.35
N VAL A 71 1.93 -14.62 -2.18
CA VAL A 71 2.12 -13.19 -1.87
C VAL A 71 3.59 -12.81 -1.90
N LEU A 72 4.45 -13.63 -1.29
CA LEU A 72 5.89 -13.37 -1.21
C LEU A 72 6.53 -13.35 -2.62
N VAL A 73 6.18 -14.29 -3.48
CA VAL A 73 6.67 -14.35 -4.87
C VAL A 73 6.31 -13.08 -5.64
N LEU A 74 5.06 -12.62 -5.55
CA LEU A 74 4.62 -11.39 -6.20
C LEU A 74 5.29 -10.13 -5.59
N ALA A 75 5.49 -10.11 -4.29
CA ALA A 75 6.19 -9.00 -3.63
C ALA A 75 7.66 -8.91 -4.06
N ILE A 76 8.38 -10.04 -4.11
CA ILE A 76 9.77 -10.09 -4.61
C ILE A 76 9.82 -9.65 -6.08
N GLY A 77 8.93 -10.19 -6.93
CA GLY A 77 8.84 -9.79 -8.34
C GLY A 77 8.62 -8.29 -8.50
N THR A 78 7.74 -7.71 -7.70
CA THR A 78 7.48 -6.26 -7.68
C THR A 78 8.73 -5.45 -7.31
N VAL A 79 9.48 -5.90 -6.30
CA VAL A 79 10.74 -5.24 -5.89
C VAL A 79 11.77 -5.30 -7.02
N VAL A 80 11.91 -6.44 -7.68
CA VAL A 80 12.83 -6.62 -8.83
C VAL A 80 12.47 -5.69 -9.99
N ILE A 81 11.18 -5.63 -10.36
CA ILE A 81 10.68 -4.76 -11.43
C ILE A 81 10.92 -3.29 -11.05
N PHE A 82 10.61 -2.91 -9.82
CA PHE A 82 10.82 -1.54 -9.35
C PHE A 82 12.32 -1.15 -9.40
N ALA A 83 13.21 -2.03 -8.92
CA ALA A 83 14.64 -1.81 -8.99
C ALA A 83 15.12 -1.67 -10.44
N ALA A 84 14.67 -2.53 -11.35
CA ALA A 84 15.00 -2.44 -12.78
C ALA A 84 14.56 -1.10 -13.39
N LEU A 85 13.36 -0.63 -13.06
CA LEU A 85 12.84 0.67 -13.51
C LEU A 85 13.66 1.83 -12.95
N LEU A 86 14.11 1.78 -11.70
CA LEU A 86 14.97 2.80 -11.11
C LEU A 86 16.34 2.85 -11.82
N VAL A 87 16.93 1.69 -12.10
CA VAL A 87 18.20 1.61 -12.84
C VAL A 87 18.04 2.11 -14.27
N HIS A 88 16.97 1.69 -14.96
CA HIS A 88 16.69 2.14 -16.33
C HIS A 88 16.51 3.67 -16.40
N ASN A 89 15.84 4.25 -15.44
CA ASN A 89 15.54 5.69 -15.39
C ASN A 89 16.60 6.50 -14.60
N TRP A 90 17.79 5.93 -14.31
CA TRP A 90 18.77 6.57 -13.43
C TRP A 90 19.15 7.99 -13.85
N ARG A 91 19.34 8.23 -15.14
CA ARG A 91 19.63 9.58 -15.66
C ARG A 91 18.50 10.56 -15.36
N THR A 92 17.26 10.17 -15.61
CA THR A 92 16.07 10.97 -15.35
C THR A 92 15.93 11.27 -13.85
N ILE A 93 16.17 10.27 -13.00
CA ILE A 93 16.12 10.41 -11.54
C ILE A 93 17.19 11.39 -11.06
N SER A 94 18.41 11.28 -11.55
CA SER A 94 19.52 12.16 -11.14
C SER A 94 19.31 13.62 -11.55
N THR A 95 18.69 13.87 -12.71
CA THR A 95 18.39 15.24 -13.18
C THR A 95 17.20 15.86 -12.47
N HIS A 96 16.24 15.05 -11.96
CA HIS A 96 15.05 15.52 -11.25
C HIS A 96 15.15 15.35 -9.72
N GLY A 97 16.35 15.10 -9.20
CA GLY A 97 16.60 14.81 -7.79
C GLY A 97 15.91 15.75 -6.78
N PRO A 98 15.97 17.08 -6.93
CA PRO A 98 15.30 18.01 -6.01
C PRO A 98 13.77 17.89 -6.00
N GLN A 99 13.16 17.60 -7.15
CA GLN A 99 11.70 17.40 -7.27
C GLN A 99 11.28 16.10 -6.58
N ILE A 100 12.03 15.01 -6.83
CA ILE A 100 11.80 13.70 -6.21
C ILE A 100 11.98 13.80 -4.70
N ALA A 101 13.04 14.48 -4.22
CA ALA A 101 13.27 14.68 -2.79
C ALA A 101 12.11 15.41 -2.10
N ARG A 102 11.55 16.44 -2.71
CA ARG A 102 10.37 17.16 -2.20
C ARG A 102 9.13 16.27 -2.17
N GLN A 103 8.93 15.45 -3.21
CA GLN A 103 7.81 14.52 -3.27
C GLN A 103 7.93 13.44 -2.19
N VAL A 104 9.12 12.90 -1.98
CA VAL A 104 9.41 11.93 -0.92
C VAL A 104 9.22 12.57 0.47
N ALA A 105 9.67 13.80 0.67
CA ALA A 105 9.51 14.53 1.94
C ALA A 105 8.03 14.72 2.34
N LEU A 106 7.13 14.92 1.37
CA LEU A 106 5.68 14.97 1.61
C LEU A 106 5.06 13.57 1.70
N GLY A 107 5.62 12.62 0.98
CA GLY A 107 5.13 11.27 0.89
C GLY A 107 5.44 10.41 2.12
N VAL A 108 6.57 10.61 2.78
CA VAL A 108 6.93 9.88 4.01
C VAL A 108 5.91 10.14 5.13
N PRO A 109 5.56 11.38 5.49
CA PRO A 109 4.50 11.63 6.47
C PRO A 109 3.14 11.05 6.05
N LEU A 110 2.79 11.12 4.77
CA LEU A 110 1.58 10.50 4.23
C LEU A 110 1.56 9.00 4.47
N THR A 111 2.65 8.28 4.11
CA THR A 111 2.76 6.83 4.33
C THR A 111 2.74 6.47 5.81
N LEU A 112 3.35 7.27 6.68
CA LEU A 112 3.29 7.07 8.12
C LEU A 112 1.87 7.25 8.67
N CYS A 113 1.13 8.25 8.21
CA CYS A 113 -0.28 8.44 8.56
C CYS A 113 -1.14 7.25 8.09
N LEU A 114 -0.94 6.77 6.85
CA LEU A 114 -1.63 5.59 6.32
C LEU A 114 -1.30 4.33 7.13
N GLY A 115 -0.02 4.08 7.40
CA GLY A 115 0.42 2.96 8.26
C GLY A 115 -0.17 3.07 9.67
N GLY A 116 -0.21 4.28 10.22
CA GLY A 116 -0.89 4.61 11.46
C GLY A 116 -2.38 4.26 11.43
N LEU A 117 -3.13 4.67 10.40
CA LEU A 117 -4.54 4.33 10.20
C LEU A 117 -4.78 2.82 10.12
N LEU A 118 -3.88 2.09 9.45
CA LEU A 118 -3.97 0.65 9.27
C LEU A 118 -3.51 -0.16 10.48
N ALA A 119 -2.82 0.45 11.46
CA ALA A 119 -2.34 -0.27 12.63
C ALA A 119 -3.49 -0.86 13.47
N ALA A 120 -3.33 -2.14 13.93
CA ALA A 120 -4.38 -2.91 14.61
C ALA A 120 -4.59 -2.52 16.07
N ARG A 121 -3.74 -1.67 16.64
CA ARG A 121 -3.85 -1.30 18.05
C ARG A 121 -5.16 -0.54 18.30
N PRO A 122 -5.83 -0.77 19.43
CA PRO A 122 -6.97 0.04 19.81
C PRO A 122 -6.51 1.50 19.96
N LYS A 123 -7.21 2.41 19.30
CA LYS A 123 -6.89 3.84 19.27
C LYS A 123 -8.13 4.65 19.55
N PRO A 124 -7.99 5.80 20.22
CA PRO A 124 -9.08 6.73 20.35
C PRO A 124 -9.47 7.31 18.99
N ARG A 125 -10.75 7.63 18.80
CA ARG A 125 -11.29 8.15 17.53
C ARG A 125 -10.62 9.43 17.05
N TRP A 126 -10.25 10.30 17.99
CA TRP A 126 -9.59 11.55 17.65
C TRP A 126 -8.23 11.32 16.96
N LEU A 127 -7.50 10.25 17.34
CA LEU A 127 -6.22 9.92 16.71
C LEU A 127 -6.41 9.45 15.27
N ASP A 128 -7.41 8.59 15.01
CA ASP A 128 -7.73 8.17 13.64
C ASP A 128 -8.21 9.36 12.79
N ALA A 129 -8.95 10.32 13.37
CA ALA A 129 -9.36 11.56 12.70
C ALA A 129 -8.16 12.46 12.36
N VAL A 130 -7.21 12.62 13.28
CA VAL A 130 -5.97 13.39 13.05
C VAL A 130 -5.11 12.74 11.96
N LEU A 131 -4.94 11.40 12.02
CA LEU A 131 -4.18 10.66 11.01
C LEU A 131 -4.84 10.76 9.62
N LEU A 132 -6.17 10.71 9.55
CA LEU A 132 -6.91 10.85 8.29
C LEU A 132 -6.79 12.27 7.74
N ALA A 133 -6.96 13.28 8.59
CA ALA A 133 -6.81 14.67 8.20
C ALA A 133 -5.37 14.97 7.73
N GLY A 134 -4.36 14.47 8.47
CA GLY A 134 -2.95 14.59 8.10
C GLY A 134 -2.64 13.92 6.77
N ALA A 135 -3.09 12.67 6.59
CA ALA A 135 -2.91 11.95 5.33
C ALA A 135 -3.57 12.68 4.15
N SER A 136 -4.79 13.18 4.32
CA SER A 136 -5.50 13.96 3.29
C SER A 136 -4.78 15.26 2.97
N GLY A 137 -4.28 15.98 3.97
CA GLY A 137 -3.51 17.20 3.80
C GLY A 137 -2.19 16.98 3.05
N PHE A 138 -1.42 15.96 3.45
CA PHE A 138 -0.18 15.60 2.74
C PHE A 138 -0.46 15.12 1.32
N TRP A 139 -1.50 14.33 1.10
CA TRP A 139 -1.91 13.93 -0.25
C TRP A 139 -2.24 15.15 -1.11
N ALA A 140 -3.06 16.07 -0.63
CA ALA A 140 -3.39 17.30 -1.34
C ALA A 140 -2.14 18.16 -1.64
N ALA A 141 -1.18 18.20 -0.72
CA ALA A 141 0.09 18.92 -0.92
C ALA A 141 0.99 18.28 -1.99
N THR A 142 0.82 16.99 -2.29
CA THR A 142 1.55 16.32 -3.38
C THR A 142 0.97 16.61 -4.77
N LEU A 143 -0.33 16.95 -4.89
CA LEU A 143 -1.03 17.13 -6.17
C LEU A 143 -0.38 18.15 -7.11
N PRO A 144 -0.03 19.38 -6.68
CA PRO A 144 0.56 20.37 -7.59
C PRO A 144 1.98 20.01 -8.04
N ARG A 145 2.59 18.99 -7.45
CA ARG A 145 3.97 18.56 -7.72
C ARG A 145 4.08 17.21 -8.41
N THR A 146 2.94 16.53 -8.59
CA THR A 146 2.93 15.20 -9.21
C THR A 146 3.25 15.26 -10.69
N GLN A 147 4.12 14.36 -11.15
CA GLN A 147 4.39 14.10 -12.56
C GLN A 147 3.40 13.10 -13.16
N SER A 148 2.56 12.48 -12.32
CA SER A 148 1.61 11.46 -12.76
C SER A 148 0.35 11.44 -11.89
N TRP A 149 -0.75 11.91 -12.45
CA TRP A 149 -2.07 11.86 -11.81
C TRP A 149 -2.52 10.43 -11.47
N VAL A 150 -2.03 9.44 -12.23
CA VAL A 150 -2.40 8.02 -12.05
C VAL A 150 -1.88 7.49 -10.70
N PHE A 151 -0.64 7.82 -10.32
CA PHE A 151 -0.12 7.47 -9.00
C PHE A 151 -0.80 8.25 -7.87
N SER A 152 -1.20 9.50 -8.12
CA SER A 152 -1.99 10.26 -7.17
C SER A 152 -3.37 9.65 -6.94
N ALA A 153 -4.02 9.14 -8.00
CA ALA A 153 -5.27 8.41 -7.90
C ALA A 153 -5.12 7.08 -7.14
N LEU A 154 -4.02 6.34 -7.39
CA LEU A 154 -3.72 5.11 -6.63
C LEU A 154 -3.57 5.41 -5.13
N THR A 155 -2.77 6.41 -4.77
CA THR A 155 -2.57 6.78 -3.36
C THR A 155 -3.86 7.29 -2.71
N PHE A 156 -4.73 7.98 -3.45
CA PHE A 156 -6.06 8.35 -2.99
C PHE A 156 -6.94 7.11 -2.71
N GLY A 157 -6.95 6.15 -3.62
CA GLY A 157 -7.66 4.87 -3.41
C GLY A 157 -7.21 4.16 -2.13
N LEU A 158 -5.88 4.12 -1.89
CA LEU A 158 -5.32 3.53 -0.67
C LEU A 158 -5.73 4.32 0.59
N LEU A 159 -5.82 5.65 0.50
CA LEU A 159 -6.31 6.51 1.58
C LEU A 159 -7.77 6.21 1.92
N VAL A 160 -8.62 6.05 0.90
CA VAL A 160 -10.03 5.67 1.09
C VAL A 160 -10.15 4.31 1.77
N VAL A 161 -9.38 3.31 1.35
CA VAL A 161 -9.35 1.98 1.97
C VAL A 161 -8.89 2.06 3.43
N ALA A 162 -7.84 2.82 3.72
CA ALA A 162 -7.35 3.01 5.09
C ALA A 162 -8.39 3.70 5.99
N GLY A 163 -9.02 4.76 5.49
CA GLY A 163 -10.10 5.46 6.19
C GLY A 163 -11.32 4.58 6.46
N ALA A 164 -11.76 3.82 5.46
CA ALA A 164 -12.88 2.86 5.61
C ALA A 164 -12.56 1.78 6.65
N SER A 165 -11.31 1.28 6.69
CA SER A 165 -10.87 0.30 7.69
C SER A 165 -10.88 0.87 9.11
N ALA A 166 -10.49 2.13 9.29
CA ALA A 166 -10.55 2.83 10.57
C ALA A 166 -11.99 3.00 11.06
N LEU A 167 -12.90 3.41 10.17
CA LEU A 167 -14.33 3.57 10.48
C LEU A 167 -15.00 2.25 10.87
N ARG A 168 -14.68 1.14 10.18
CA ARG A 168 -15.19 -0.20 10.51
C ARG A 168 -14.81 -0.61 11.94
N ARG A 169 -13.56 -0.42 12.35
CA ARG A 169 -13.11 -0.75 13.72
C ARG A 169 -13.96 -0.09 14.78
N HIS A 170 -14.29 1.18 14.59
CA HIS A 170 -15.08 1.94 15.55
C HIS A 170 -16.58 1.56 15.58
N ARG A 171 -17.10 1.02 14.49
CA ARG A 171 -18.48 0.47 14.45
C ARG A 171 -18.58 -0.83 15.23
N VAL A 172 -17.66 -1.76 14.97
CA VAL A 172 -17.63 -3.08 15.67
C VAL A 172 -17.44 -2.89 17.18
N ALA A 173 -16.56 -1.99 17.60
CA ALA A 173 -16.34 -1.69 19.02
C ALA A 173 -17.55 -1.01 19.72
N ARG A 174 -18.58 -0.58 19.00
CA ARG A 174 -19.83 -0.04 19.57
C ARG A 174 -20.92 -1.09 19.73
N SER A 175 -20.84 -2.17 18.97
CA SER A 175 -21.86 -3.25 18.96
C SER A 175 -21.49 -4.43 19.87
N ALA A 176 -20.28 -4.42 20.44
CA ALA A 176 -19.80 -5.36 21.47
C ALA A 176 -19.86 -4.76 22.87
#